data_ab5c2cefdef7def314a13ce2af3ab4a0
#
_entry.id   ab5c2cefdef7def314a13ce2af3ab4a0
#
_cell.length_a   1.000
_cell.length_b   1.000
_cell.length_c   1.000
_cell.angle_alpha   90.00
_cell.angle_beta   90.00
_cell.angle_gamma   90.00
#
_symmetry.space_group_name_H-M   'P 1'
#
loop_
_entity.id
_entity.type
_entity.pdbx_description
1 polymer ?
#
loop_
_entity_poly.entity_id
_entity_poly.type
_entity_poly.pdbx_seq_one_letter_code
_entity_poly.pdbx_strand_id
1 'polypeptide(L)'
;MIKKEILDKTSAWPFVEAKKMIRERKSFIEKKGKITLQTGYGPSGLPHIGTFGEVARTSMMVNALKQLTDLPTEIITFSDDMDGLRKVPENIPNQNLLNENLHKPLTEVPDPFGKFNSFGEHNNEMLKDFLNSFNFKYSFKS
;
A
#
# COMPACT_ATOMS: atom_id res chain seq x y z
N MET A 1 -24.98 -2.47 9.41
CA MET A 1 -24.55 -1.12 9.84
C MET A 1 -24.44 -1.12 11.35
N ILE A 2 -23.33 -0.63 11.92
CA ILE A 2 -23.12 -0.59 13.38
C ILE A 2 -23.97 0.54 13.96
N LYS A 3 -24.60 0.32 15.15
CA LYS A 3 -25.41 1.36 15.80
C LYS A 3 -24.55 2.57 16.18
N LYS A 4 -25.09 3.79 15.98
CA LYS A 4 -24.38 5.05 16.23
C LYS A 4 -23.82 5.15 17.64
N GLU A 5 -24.58 4.73 18.64
CA GLU A 5 -24.13 4.74 20.06
C GLU A 5 -22.86 3.91 20.30
N ILE A 6 -22.69 2.78 19.55
CA ILE A 6 -21.51 1.94 19.60
C ILE A 6 -20.35 2.65 18.91
N LEU A 7 -20.63 3.25 17.73
CA LEU A 7 -19.62 4.02 17.00
C LEU A 7 -19.09 5.19 17.82
N ASP A 8 -19.95 5.89 18.53
CA ASP A 8 -19.56 7.05 19.35
C ASP A 8 -18.66 6.64 20.54
N LYS A 9 -18.93 5.51 21.17
CA LYS A 9 -18.23 5.04 22.38
C LYS A 9 -17.02 4.14 22.12
N THR A 10 -16.84 3.62 20.90
CA THR A 10 -15.76 2.66 20.60
C THR A 10 -14.38 3.29 20.75
N SER A 11 -13.48 2.59 21.42
CA SER A 11 -12.05 2.87 21.56
C SER A 11 -11.18 2.05 20.59
N ALA A 12 -11.80 1.26 19.70
CA ALA A 12 -11.05 0.51 18.69
C ALA A 12 -10.27 1.47 17.78
N TRP A 13 -8.97 1.25 17.65
CA TRP A 13 -8.06 2.17 17.00
C TRP A 13 -8.47 2.65 15.60
N PRO A 14 -9.06 1.80 14.71
CA PRO A 14 -9.44 2.28 13.38
C PRO A 14 -10.54 3.36 13.45
N PHE A 15 -11.48 3.21 14.40
CA PHE A 15 -12.53 4.21 14.60
C PHE A 15 -12.03 5.48 15.27
N VAL A 16 -11.10 5.35 16.22
CA VAL A 16 -10.49 6.52 16.86
C VAL A 16 -9.75 7.36 15.83
N GLU A 17 -8.91 6.74 15.01
CA GLU A 17 -8.15 7.44 13.96
C GLU A 17 -9.06 7.98 12.85
N ALA A 18 -10.10 7.23 12.45
CA ALA A 18 -11.05 7.70 11.44
C ALA A 18 -11.83 8.94 11.92
N LYS A 19 -12.31 8.95 13.17
CA LYS A 19 -12.98 10.13 13.78
C LYS A 19 -12.04 11.33 13.83
N LYS A 20 -10.79 11.10 14.26
CA LYS A 20 -9.74 12.13 14.31
C LYS A 20 -9.51 12.72 12.92
N MET A 21 -9.31 11.89 11.91
CA MET A 21 -9.10 12.30 10.52
C MET A 21 -10.28 13.15 9.99
N ILE A 22 -11.52 12.69 10.17
CA ILE A 22 -12.72 13.43 9.74
C ILE A 22 -12.77 14.81 10.40
N ARG A 23 -12.49 14.90 11.70
CA ARG A 23 -12.49 16.15 12.44
C ARG A 23 -11.39 17.11 11.98
N GLU A 24 -10.14 16.62 11.92
CA GLU A 24 -8.96 17.45 11.65
C GLU A 24 -8.80 17.84 10.18
N ARG A 25 -9.37 17.06 9.27
CA ARG A 25 -9.28 17.29 7.82
C ARG A 25 -10.63 17.67 7.19
N LYS A 26 -11.61 18.09 7.98
CA LYS A 26 -12.99 18.35 7.54
C LYS A 26 -13.05 19.20 6.27
N SER A 27 -12.48 20.39 6.28
CA SER A 27 -12.51 21.32 5.14
C SER A 27 -11.84 20.76 3.88
N PHE A 28 -10.75 20.01 4.04
CA PHE A 28 -10.06 19.35 2.93
C PHE A 28 -10.90 18.21 2.34
N ILE A 29 -11.50 17.39 3.18
CA ILE A 29 -12.36 16.26 2.80
C ILE A 29 -13.61 16.79 2.06
N GLU A 30 -14.26 17.82 2.59
CA GLU A 30 -15.42 18.46 1.97
C GLU A 30 -15.08 19.03 0.59
N LYS A 31 -13.94 19.70 0.46
CA LYS A 31 -13.46 20.23 -0.83
C LYS A 31 -13.16 19.14 -1.86
N LYS A 32 -12.63 18.00 -1.43
CA LYS A 32 -12.27 16.87 -2.30
C LYS A 32 -13.46 15.97 -2.65
N GLY A 33 -14.47 15.93 -1.80
CA GLY A 33 -15.65 15.05 -1.95
C GLY A 33 -15.33 13.56 -1.81
N LYS A 34 -14.12 13.20 -1.36
CA LYS A 34 -13.68 11.82 -1.13
C LYS A 34 -12.54 11.76 -0.11
N ILE A 35 -12.32 10.57 0.43
CA ILE A 35 -11.19 10.26 1.32
C ILE A 35 -10.27 9.27 0.62
N THR A 36 -9.01 9.65 0.48
CA THR A 36 -7.96 8.80 -0.09
C THR A 36 -6.94 8.47 0.99
N LEU A 37 -6.72 7.18 1.22
CA LEU A 37 -5.64 6.67 2.06
C LEU A 37 -4.54 6.09 1.19
N GLN A 38 -3.28 6.25 1.60
CA GLN A 38 -2.14 5.75 0.84
C GLN A 38 -1.31 4.79 1.68
N THR A 39 -0.88 3.69 1.06
CA THR A 39 0.17 2.80 1.59
C THR A 39 1.44 2.99 0.78
N GLY A 40 2.60 2.79 1.39
CA GLY A 40 3.88 2.80 0.71
C GLY A 40 4.42 1.39 0.50
N TYR A 41 5.09 1.16 -0.62
CA TYR A 41 5.80 -0.07 -0.94
C TYR A 41 7.07 0.24 -1.70
N GLY A 42 8.22 -0.20 -1.17
CA GLY A 42 9.48 -0.19 -1.91
C GLY A 42 9.68 -1.55 -2.58
N PRO A 43 9.65 -1.64 -3.92
CA PRO A 43 9.69 -2.91 -4.65
C PRO A 43 11.13 -3.47 -4.78
N SER A 44 11.89 -3.44 -3.69
CA SER A 44 13.27 -3.94 -3.60
C SER A 44 13.37 -5.43 -3.21
N GLY A 45 12.23 -6.12 -3.13
CA GLY A 45 12.11 -7.54 -2.81
C GLY A 45 10.67 -8.02 -2.94
N LEU A 46 10.47 -9.34 -2.83
CA LEU A 46 9.14 -9.94 -2.93
C LEU A 46 8.22 -9.47 -1.79
N PRO A 47 6.90 -9.34 -2.05
CA PRO A 47 5.91 -9.03 -1.02
C PRO A 47 5.97 -10.01 0.16
N HIS A 48 5.76 -9.52 1.36
CA HIS A 48 5.83 -10.30 2.58
C HIS A 48 4.77 -9.84 3.61
N ILE A 49 4.76 -10.44 4.79
CA ILE A 49 3.77 -10.16 5.85
C ILE A 49 3.74 -8.66 6.26
N GLY A 50 4.84 -7.95 6.17
CA GLY A 50 4.87 -6.51 6.41
C GLY A 50 4.05 -5.74 5.37
N THR A 51 4.19 -6.10 4.09
CA THR A 51 3.41 -5.53 2.99
C THR A 51 1.91 -5.81 3.19
N PHE A 52 1.57 -7.04 3.57
CA PHE A 52 0.18 -7.39 3.95
C PHE A 52 -0.32 -6.50 5.09
N GLY A 53 0.47 -6.36 6.15
CA GLY A 53 0.12 -5.58 7.33
C GLY A 53 -0.19 -4.11 7.03
N GLU A 54 0.55 -3.50 6.10
CA GLU A 54 0.30 -2.12 5.65
C GLU A 54 -1.09 -1.97 5.00
N VAL A 55 -1.39 -2.82 4.03
CA VAL A 55 -2.67 -2.75 3.32
C VAL A 55 -3.84 -3.20 4.21
N ALA A 56 -3.63 -4.22 5.06
CA ALA A 56 -4.64 -4.68 6.02
C ALA A 56 -5.03 -3.58 7.01
N ARG A 57 -4.06 -2.90 7.64
CA ARG A 57 -4.33 -1.79 8.56
C ARG A 57 -5.06 -0.64 7.87
N THR A 58 -4.63 -0.29 6.65
CA THR A 58 -5.30 0.75 5.87
C THR A 58 -6.72 0.36 5.50
N SER A 59 -6.97 -0.93 5.18
CA SER A 59 -8.31 -1.45 4.93
C SER A 59 -9.21 -1.41 6.17
N MET A 60 -8.67 -1.63 7.37
CA MET A 60 -9.41 -1.44 8.62
C MET A 60 -9.85 0.01 8.80
N MET A 61 -8.99 0.99 8.47
CA MET A 61 -9.33 2.40 8.47
C MET A 61 -10.45 2.72 7.45
N VAL A 62 -10.35 2.19 6.22
CA VAL A 62 -11.41 2.36 5.21
C VAL A 62 -12.74 1.80 5.70
N ASN A 63 -12.73 0.62 6.32
CA ASN A 63 -13.94 0.02 6.85
C ASN A 63 -14.55 0.84 8.00
N ALA A 64 -13.73 1.45 8.86
CA ALA A 64 -14.20 2.36 9.90
C ALA A 64 -14.79 3.65 9.29
N LEU A 65 -14.12 4.25 8.30
CA LEU A 65 -14.60 5.44 7.60
C LEU A 65 -15.98 5.19 6.93
N LYS A 66 -16.17 4.06 6.27
CA LYS A 66 -17.44 3.67 5.67
C LYS A 66 -18.61 3.53 6.66
N GLN A 67 -18.33 3.36 7.96
CA GLN A 67 -19.35 3.37 9.02
C GLN A 67 -19.62 4.78 9.56
N LEU A 68 -18.71 5.72 9.33
CA LEU A 68 -18.76 7.08 9.90
C LEU A 68 -19.16 8.14 8.88
N THR A 69 -19.05 7.86 7.58
CA THR A 69 -19.38 8.81 6.50
C THR A 69 -19.81 8.08 5.23
N ASP A 70 -20.66 8.73 4.44
CA ASP A 70 -21.09 8.24 3.12
C ASP A 70 -20.13 8.65 2.00
N LEU A 71 -19.04 9.36 2.31
CA LEU A 71 -18.09 9.80 1.30
C LEU A 71 -17.33 8.61 0.70
N PRO A 72 -17.08 8.65 -0.61
CA PRO A 72 -16.24 7.67 -1.26
C PRO A 72 -14.87 7.56 -0.59
N THR A 73 -14.44 6.36 -0.29
CA THR A 73 -13.15 6.09 0.37
C THR A 73 -12.37 5.08 -0.45
N GLU A 74 -11.14 5.41 -0.78
CA GLU A 74 -10.24 4.58 -1.60
C GLU A 74 -8.87 4.40 -0.95
N ILE A 75 -8.19 3.30 -1.31
CA ILE A 75 -6.79 3.04 -0.98
C ILE A 75 -5.97 3.20 -2.25
N ILE A 76 -4.90 3.98 -2.17
CA ILE A 76 -3.84 3.99 -3.17
C ILE A 76 -2.67 3.18 -2.60
N THR A 77 -2.32 2.10 -3.27
CA THR A 77 -1.07 1.39 -3.04
C THR A 77 -0.02 2.02 -3.94
N PHE A 78 0.87 2.80 -3.32
CA PHE A 78 1.93 3.51 -4.01
C PHE A 78 3.22 2.71 -3.96
N SER A 79 3.83 2.49 -5.12
CA SER A 79 5.14 1.86 -5.25
C SER A 79 6.20 2.93 -5.49
N ASP A 80 7.24 2.94 -4.65
CA ASP A 80 8.42 3.78 -4.83
C ASP A 80 9.49 3.01 -5.61
N ASP A 81 9.21 2.78 -6.90
CA ASP A 81 10.06 1.99 -7.79
C ASP A 81 11.26 2.79 -8.35
N MET A 82 11.30 4.10 -8.11
CA MET A 82 12.48 4.93 -8.35
C MET A 82 13.52 4.83 -7.22
N ASP A 83 13.20 4.19 -6.10
CA ASP A 83 14.20 3.92 -5.05
C ASP A 83 15.37 3.09 -5.59
N GLY A 84 16.57 3.38 -5.10
CA GLY A 84 17.78 2.66 -5.48
C GLY A 84 17.84 1.25 -4.86
N LEU A 85 18.35 0.29 -5.61
CA LEU A 85 18.67 -1.05 -5.08
C LEU A 85 19.80 -0.94 -4.06
N ARG A 86 19.50 -0.99 -2.77
CA ARG A 86 20.48 -0.74 -1.68
C ARG A 86 21.25 -2.01 -1.27
N LYS A 87 20.65 -3.19 -1.47
CA LYS A 87 21.25 -4.49 -1.17
C LYS A 87 20.61 -5.56 -2.03
N VAL A 88 21.32 -6.65 -2.25
CA VAL A 88 20.79 -7.83 -2.94
C VAL A 88 20.00 -8.67 -1.94
N PRO A 89 18.70 -8.97 -2.17
CA PRO A 89 17.93 -9.87 -1.35
C PRO A 89 18.47 -11.32 -1.48
N GLU A 90 18.56 -12.04 -0.36
CA GLU A 90 19.13 -13.41 -0.32
C GLU A 90 18.27 -14.45 -1.05
N ASN A 91 16.96 -14.21 -1.11
CA ASN A 91 15.98 -15.14 -1.68
C ASN A 91 15.64 -14.88 -3.16
N ILE A 92 16.49 -14.13 -3.87
CA ILE A 92 16.31 -13.79 -5.28
C ILE A 92 17.36 -14.52 -6.13
N PRO A 93 17.01 -15.07 -7.30
CA PRO A 93 17.96 -15.67 -8.23
C PRO A 93 18.88 -14.61 -8.86
N ASN A 94 19.95 -15.06 -9.53
CA ASN A 94 20.87 -14.18 -10.28
C ASN A 94 21.44 -13.02 -9.45
N GLN A 95 21.87 -13.32 -8.23
CA GLN A 95 22.41 -12.32 -7.29
C GLN A 95 23.57 -11.50 -7.87
N ASN A 96 24.40 -12.09 -8.76
CA ASN A 96 25.48 -11.38 -9.43
C ASN A 96 24.94 -10.24 -10.29
N LEU A 97 23.86 -10.49 -11.06
CA LEU A 97 23.18 -9.47 -11.85
C LEU A 97 22.71 -8.30 -10.97
N LEU A 98 22.14 -8.61 -9.81
CA LEU A 98 21.68 -7.56 -8.88
C LEU A 98 22.86 -6.81 -8.24
N ASN A 99 23.96 -7.49 -7.90
CA ASN A 99 25.16 -6.87 -7.37
C ASN A 99 25.79 -5.86 -8.36
N GLU A 100 25.82 -6.18 -9.64
CA GLU A 100 26.31 -5.29 -10.70
C GLU A 100 25.43 -4.06 -10.92
N ASN A 101 24.19 -4.10 -10.43
CA ASN A 101 23.19 -3.05 -10.57
C ASN A 101 22.83 -2.35 -9.24
N LEU A 102 23.67 -2.53 -8.18
CA LEU A 102 23.46 -1.80 -6.93
C LEU A 102 23.43 -0.29 -7.16
N HIS A 103 22.60 0.38 -6.37
CA HIS A 103 22.38 1.83 -6.36
C HIS A 103 21.65 2.39 -7.59
N LYS A 104 21.32 1.58 -8.59
CA LYS A 104 20.42 2.00 -9.68
C LYS A 104 18.97 2.05 -9.21
N PRO A 105 18.14 2.92 -9.78
CA PRO A 105 16.68 2.87 -9.57
C PRO A 105 16.15 1.47 -9.90
N LEU A 106 15.18 0.98 -9.14
CA LEU A 106 14.63 -0.37 -9.33
C LEU A 106 14.00 -0.57 -10.72
N THR A 107 13.56 0.53 -11.34
CA THR A 107 13.08 0.55 -12.74
C THR A 107 14.19 0.30 -13.78
N GLU A 108 15.45 0.53 -13.42
CA GLU A 108 16.62 0.34 -14.29
C GLU A 108 17.40 -0.95 -13.98
N VAL A 109 17.07 -1.63 -12.88
CA VAL A 109 17.67 -2.93 -12.52
C VAL A 109 17.00 -4.01 -13.36
N PRO A 110 17.76 -4.80 -14.16
CA PRO A 110 17.20 -5.90 -14.93
C PRO A 110 16.50 -6.92 -14.03
N ASP A 111 15.40 -7.51 -14.51
CA ASP A 111 14.69 -8.53 -13.75
C ASP A 111 15.51 -9.81 -13.58
N PRO A 112 15.88 -10.20 -12.36
CA PRO A 112 16.67 -11.41 -12.12
C PRO A 112 15.92 -12.71 -12.42
N PHE A 113 14.59 -12.65 -12.59
CA PHE A 113 13.74 -13.78 -12.98
C PHE A 113 13.53 -13.85 -14.50
N GLY A 114 13.86 -12.79 -15.25
CA GLY A 114 13.73 -12.74 -16.71
C GLY A 114 12.29 -12.73 -17.22
N LYS A 115 11.33 -12.27 -16.42
CA LYS A 115 9.90 -12.25 -16.74
C LYS A 115 9.38 -10.86 -17.13
N PHE A 116 10.01 -9.81 -16.62
CA PHE A 116 9.62 -8.42 -16.80
C PHE A 116 10.81 -7.57 -17.26
N ASN A 117 10.56 -6.31 -17.61
CA ASN A 117 11.63 -5.43 -18.09
C ASN A 117 12.58 -5.01 -16.97
N SER A 118 12.09 -4.93 -15.72
CA SER A 118 12.89 -4.51 -14.57
C SER A 118 12.52 -5.26 -13.30
N PHE A 119 13.41 -5.22 -12.33
CA PHE A 119 13.18 -5.77 -11.00
C PHE A 119 12.07 -5.03 -10.25
N GLY A 120 11.96 -3.70 -10.44
CA GLY A 120 10.83 -2.92 -9.92
C GLY A 120 9.50 -3.38 -10.49
N GLU A 121 9.41 -3.57 -11.82
CA GLU A 121 8.21 -4.07 -12.49
C GLU A 121 7.84 -5.47 -11.99
N HIS A 122 8.82 -6.38 -11.89
CA HIS A 122 8.58 -7.74 -11.36
C HIS A 122 7.93 -7.68 -9.98
N ASN A 123 8.52 -6.95 -9.04
CA ASN A 123 8.01 -6.87 -7.67
C ASN A 123 6.66 -6.14 -7.59
N ASN A 124 6.41 -5.17 -8.46
CA ASN A 124 5.11 -4.50 -8.56
C ASN A 124 4.00 -5.47 -9.01
N GLU A 125 4.27 -6.34 -9.99
CA GLU A 125 3.30 -7.34 -10.42
C GLU A 125 3.07 -8.40 -9.32
N MET A 126 4.13 -8.85 -8.66
CA MET A 126 4.01 -9.75 -7.50
C MET A 126 3.18 -9.12 -6.37
N LEU A 127 3.33 -7.82 -6.12
CA LEU A 127 2.50 -7.10 -5.15
C LEU A 127 1.02 -7.11 -5.54
N LYS A 128 0.71 -6.80 -6.80
CA LYS A 128 -0.68 -6.81 -7.29
C LYS A 128 -1.31 -8.19 -7.14
N ASP A 129 -0.61 -9.23 -7.57
CA ASP A 129 -1.08 -10.63 -7.43
C ASP A 129 -1.30 -10.99 -5.96
N PHE A 130 -0.35 -10.64 -5.11
CA PHE A 130 -0.45 -10.87 -3.67
C PHE A 130 -1.67 -10.17 -3.07
N LEU A 131 -1.88 -8.88 -3.33
CA LEU A 131 -3.01 -8.13 -2.79
C LEU A 131 -4.35 -8.62 -3.35
N ASN A 132 -4.39 -8.99 -4.64
CA ASN A 132 -5.57 -9.54 -5.29
C ASN A 132 -5.97 -10.90 -4.69
N SER A 133 -5.00 -11.74 -4.32
CA SER A 133 -5.26 -13.04 -3.69
C SER A 133 -6.00 -12.92 -2.34
N PHE A 134 -5.85 -11.78 -1.66
CA PHE A 134 -6.58 -11.45 -0.43
C PHE A 134 -7.82 -10.58 -0.65
N ASN A 135 -8.23 -10.35 -1.91
CA ASN A 135 -9.40 -9.53 -2.27
C ASN A 135 -9.35 -8.08 -1.74
N PHE A 136 -8.16 -7.51 -1.56
CA PHE A 136 -8.04 -6.10 -1.24
C PHE A 136 -8.59 -5.22 -2.37
N LYS A 137 -9.24 -4.10 -2.01
CA LYS A 137 -9.73 -3.09 -2.95
C LYS A 137 -8.79 -1.88 -2.89
N TYR A 138 -8.07 -1.64 -3.96
CA TYR A 138 -7.06 -0.58 -4.05
C TYR A 138 -6.91 -0.07 -5.49
N SER A 139 -6.30 1.09 -5.63
CA SER A 139 -5.73 1.59 -6.89
C SER A 139 -4.21 1.56 -6.79
N PHE A 140 -3.54 1.03 -7.79
CA PHE A 140 -2.09 0.99 -7.83
C PHE A 140 -1.53 2.26 -8.50
N LYS A 141 -0.42 2.79 -7.94
CA LYS A 141 0.37 3.90 -8.50
C LYS A 141 1.86 3.62 -8.31
N SER A 142 2.65 3.99 -9.28
CA SER A 142 4.11 4.05 -9.27
C SER A 142 4.61 5.29 -9.98
#